data_34be0285528ca763392d68b00da90ca6
#
_entry.id   34be0285528ca763392d68b00da90ca6
#
_cell.length_a   1.000
_cell.length_b   1.000
_cell.length_c   1.000
_cell.angle_alpha   90.00
_cell.angle_beta   90.00
_cell.angle_gamma   90.00
#
_symmetry.space_group_name_H-M   'P 1'
#
loop_
_entity.id
_entity.type
_entity.pdbx_description
1 polymer ?
#
loop_
_entity_poly.entity_id
_entity_poly.type
_entity_poly.pdbx_seq_one_letter_code
_entity_poly.pdbx_strand_id
1 'polypeptide(L)'
;MVRKLAVLLSSLFASSALCEDFTPYVVNGSDISATKYPSFTSLMYDRIDYDRVYGTSPYCGATLLTEYYVLTAAHCIYGSTNKQLFTSVVPQLQNESDFPYSVTQRVMVSEYYYPDNYNSSTLANDIAILKLADRITAVTDYAILADSMVDEPEYRGASSGDPFYAVGHGNTQSGRDDTNELQETQLSYVANASCNIFGVDISANLCMDGAATVDGLDNATCQGDSGGPLFWNDGADYKQVGITSFGPLTCGDPTKAANSVFTEVSDHRAWIASVLAGGETPKVTVTDAQRTAYLSSISSSSTSGDSGGGGSIHWLGLLFLSGLAVWRRRFTF
;
A
#
# COMPACT_ATOMS: atom_id res chain seq x y z
N MET A 1 76.15 16.44 -34.00
CA MET A 1 75.01 17.11 -33.36
C MET A 1 73.75 16.27 -33.55
N VAL A 2 73.36 15.49 -32.53
CA VAL A 2 72.19 14.61 -32.59
C VAL A 2 71.16 15.22 -31.63
N ARG A 3 70.06 15.73 -32.14
CA ARG A 3 68.91 16.25 -31.33
C ARG A 3 68.07 15.06 -30.89
N LYS A 4 68.01 14.87 -29.55
CA LYS A 4 67.08 13.93 -28.91
C LYS A 4 65.70 14.57 -28.85
N LEU A 5 64.73 13.93 -29.51
CA LEU A 5 63.32 14.28 -29.45
C LEU A 5 62.71 13.52 -28.25
N ALA A 6 62.32 14.23 -27.22
CA ALA A 6 61.60 13.66 -26.10
C ALA A 6 60.09 13.69 -26.42
N VAL A 7 59.49 12.50 -26.52
CA VAL A 7 58.03 12.34 -26.66
C VAL A 7 57.45 12.26 -25.25
N LEU A 8 56.68 13.27 -24.84
CA LEU A 8 55.84 13.22 -23.64
C LEU A 8 54.57 12.40 -23.95
N LEU A 9 54.47 11.20 -23.40
CA LEU A 9 53.18 10.48 -23.31
C LEU A 9 52.37 11.05 -22.17
N SER A 10 51.35 11.87 -22.47
CA SER A 10 50.30 12.25 -21.53
C SER A 10 49.26 11.12 -21.46
N SER A 11 49.29 10.36 -20.37
CA SER A 11 48.23 9.40 -20.02
C SER A 11 46.96 10.15 -19.62
N LEU A 12 45.93 10.17 -20.46
CA LEU A 12 44.58 10.51 -20.10
C LEU A 12 44.03 9.40 -19.18
N PHE A 13 43.94 9.66 -17.90
CA PHE A 13 43.06 8.89 -17.02
C PHE A 13 41.63 9.31 -17.31
N ALA A 14 40.89 8.48 -18.09
CA ALA A 14 39.45 8.56 -18.14
C ALA A 14 38.92 8.08 -16.79
N SER A 15 38.50 9.00 -15.94
CA SER A 15 37.64 8.67 -14.78
C SER A 15 36.32 8.19 -15.36
N SER A 16 36.08 6.87 -15.34
CA SER A 16 34.74 6.33 -15.47
C SER A 16 33.96 6.80 -14.24
N ALA A 17 33.10 7.80 -14.42
CA ALA A 17 32.01 8.06 -13.50
C ALA A 17 31.18 6.79 -13.49
N LEU A 18 31.20 6.05 -12.38
CA LEU A 18 30.21 5.05 -12.09
C LEU A 18 28.89 5.83 -11.96
N CYS A 19 28.07 5.77 -12.99
CA CYS A 19 26.67 6.11 -12.86
C CYS A 19 26.12 5.01 -11.94
N GLU A 20 25.87 5.30 -10.67
CA GLU A 20 25.01 4.49 -9.86
C GLU A 20 23.63 4.59 -10.53
N ASP A 21 23.16 3.49 -11.07
CA ASP A 21 21.78 3.34 -11.52
C ASP A 21 20.90 3.45 -10.27
N PHE A 22 20.43 4.65 -9.96
CA PHE A 22 19.33 4.86 -9.04
C PHE A 22 18.08 4.36 -9.75
N THR A 23 17.67 3.14 -9.44
CA THR A 23 16.34 2.65 -9.81
C THR A 23 15.35 3.20 -8.78
N PRO A 24 14.39 4.05 -9.16
CA PRO A 24 13.42 4.64 -8.22
C PRO A 24 12.32 3.64 -7.87
N TYR A 25 12.03 3.53 -6.58
CA TYR A 25 11.06 2.57 -5.99
C TYR A 25 10.18 3.29 -4.96
N VAL A 26 8.92 2.88 -4.69
CA VAL A 26 7.86 3.79 -4.23
C VAL A 26 8.10 5.05 -5.04
N VAL A 27 7.34 5.72 -5.74
CA VAL A 27 7.85 6.67 -6.75
C VAL A 27 9.08 7.42 -6.22
N ASN A 28 10.27 7.10 -6.78
CA ASN A 28 11.60 7.61 -6.37
C ASN A 28 11.99 7.27 -4.91
N GLY A 29 11.55 6.13 -4.40
CA GLY A 29 11.94 5.63 -3.08
C GLY A 29 13.36 5.07 -3.04
N SER A 30 13.75 4.58 -1.89
CA SER A 30 15.02 3.90 -1.65
C SER A 30 14.76 2.59 -0.91
N ASP A 31 15.51 1.54 -1.24
CA ASP A 31 15.50 0.29 -0.49
C ASP A 31 15.92 0.54 0.95
N ILE A 32 15.17 -0.01 1.88
CA ILE A 32 15.45 0.08 3.31
C ILE A 32 15.43 -1.28 3.98
N SER A 33 16.14 -1.40 5.11
CA SER A 33 15.97 -2.56 5.98
C SER A 33 14.60 -2.51 6.66
N ALA A 34 13.86 -3.61 6.66
CA ALA A 34 12.61 -3.74 7.41
C ALA A 34 12.77 -3.47 8.92
N THR A 35 14.00 -3.56 9.44
CA THR A 35 14.31 -3.23 10.85
C THR A 35 14.39 -1.72 11.11
N LYS A 36 14.43 -0.86 10.08
CA LYS A 36 14.41 0.60 10.25
C LYS A 36 13.09 1.08 10.84
N TYR A 37 11.98 0.45 10.44
CA TYR A 37 10.64 0.72 10.93
C TYR A 37 10.02 -0.58 11.47
N PRO A 38 10.43 -1.03 12.66
CA PRO A 38 10.09 -2.36 13.15
C PRO A 38 8.58 -2.58 13.32
N SER A 39 7.79 -1.52 13.49
CA SER A 39 6.33 -1.59 13.55
C SER A 39 5.66 -1.77 12.18
N PHE A 40 6.36 -1.56 11.05
CA PHE A 40 5.80 -1.77 9.72
C PHE A 40 5.49 -3.26 9.49
N THR A 41 4.37 -3.52 8.82
CA THR A 41 3.94 -4.87 8.47
C THR A 41 3.15 -4.86 7.16
N SER A 42 3.17 -5.99 6.47
CA SER A 42 2.51 -6.16 5.18
C SER A 42 1.23 -6.98 5.32
N LEU A 43 0.17 -6.60 4.58
CA LEU A 43 -1.06 -7.38 4.48
C LEU A 43 -1.02 -8.26 3.24
N MET A 44 -1.05 -9.59 3.45
CA MET A 44 -0.96 -10.59 2.39
C MET A 44 -2.28 -11.34 2.23
N TYR A 45 -2.62 -11.70 0.99
CA TYR A 45 -3.65 -12.68 0.72
C TYR A 45 -3.10 -14.08 0.96
N ASP A 46 -3.68 -14.82 1.91
CA ASP A 46 -3.08 -16.05 2.45
C ASP A 46 -4.14 -17.14 2.64
N ARG A 47 -4.13 -18.13 1.75
CA ARG A 47 -4.91 -19.38 1.85
C ARG A 47 -4.03 -20.61 1.92
N ILE A 48 -2.74 -20.44 2.26
CA ILE A 48 -1.74 -21.51 2.19
C ILE A 48 -2.16 -22.72 3.00
N ASP A 49 -2.67 -22.51 4.22
CA ASP A 49 -3.05 -23.59 5.13
C ASP A 49 -4.35 -24.30 4.72
N TYR A 50 -5.05 -23.77 3.69
CA TYR A 50 -6.31 -24.33 3.19
C TYR A 50 -6.16 -25.03 1.83
N ASP A 51 -5.69 -24.31 0.82
CA ASP A 51 -5.60 -24.81 -0.56
C ASP A 51 -4.33 -24.37 -1.31
N ARG A 52 -3.35 -23.80 -0.58
CA ARG A 52 -2.04 -23.34 -1.07
C ARG A 52 -2.09 -22.17 -2.07
N VAL A 53 -3.20 -21.44 -2.10
CA VAL A 53 -3.33 -20.20 -2.89
C VAL A 53 -2.87 -19.02 -2.03
N TYR A 54 -2.10 -18.10 -2.60
CA TYR A 54 -1.63 -16.90 -1.92
C TYR A 54 -1.31 -15.78 -2.91
N GLY A 55 -1.28 -14.54 -2.41
CA GLY A 55 -0.75 -13.40 -3.16
C GLY A 55 0.77 -13.38 -3.15
N THR A 56 1.37 -12.97 -4.23
CA THR A 56 2.85 -12.86 -4.36
C THR A 56 3.39 -11.54 -3.87
N SER A 57 2.53 -10.51 -3.75
CA SER A 57 2.86 -9.17 -3.27
C SER A 57 1.88 -8.73 -2.19
N PRO A 58 2.28 -7.86 -1.25
CA PRO A 58 1.37 -7.20 -0.33
C PRO A 58 0.30 -6.41 -1.10
N TYR A 59 -0.93 -6.52 -0.68
CA TYR A 59 -2.00 -5.70 -1.27
C TYR A 59 -2.23 -4.39 -0.52
N CYS A 60 -1.66 -4.26 0.69
CA CYS A 60 -1.63 -3.07 1.52
C CYS A 60 -0.51 -3.17 2.58
N GLY A 61 -0.07 -2.03 3.07
CA GLY A 61 0.74 -1.91 4.27
C GLY A 61 -0.11 -1.77 5.53
N ALA A 62 0.54 -1.89 6.68
CA ALA A 62 -0.04 -1.67 8.00
C ALA A 62 1.05 -1.38 9.03
N THR A 63 0.67 -1.08 10.28
CA THR A 63 1.60 -0.91 11.40
C THR A 63 1.10 -1.62 12.66
N LEU A 64 2.00 -2.25 13.39
CA LEU A 64 1.71 -2.87 14.68
C LEU A 64 1.43 -1.80 15.74
N LEU A 65 0.24 -1.82 16.34
CA LEU A 65 -0.11 -1.02 17.51
C LEU A 65 0.21 -1.75 18.81
N THR A 66 0.06 -3.07 18.79
CA THR A 66 0.39 -4.01 19.88
C THR A 66 0.71 -5.36 19.28
N GLU A 67 1.00 -6.35 20.13
CA GLU A 67 1.21 -7.74 19.66
C GLU A 67 -0.01 -8.36 18.96
N TYR A 68 -1.24 -7.82 19.17
CA TYR A 68 -2.48 -8.35 18.60
C TYR A 68 -3.19 -7.40 17.64
N TYR A 69 -2.80 -6.12 17.55
CA TYR A 69 -3.54 -5.14 16.76
C TYR A 69 -2.64 -4.42 15.77
N VAL A 70 -3.14 -4.27 14.54
CA VAL A 70 -2.48 -3.51 13.48
C VAL A 70 -3.40 -2.42 12.93
N LEU A 71 -2.80 -1.30 12.55
CA LEU A 71 -3.44 -0.12 11.97
C LEU A 71 -3.21 -0.13 10.47
N THR A 72 -4.27 0.11 9.68
CA THR A 72 -4.23 0.21 8.22
C THR A 72 -5.36 1.10 7.70
N ALA A 73 -5.57 1.19 6.40
CA ALA A 73 -6.69 1.89 5.78
C ALA A 73 -7.94 0.98 5.67
N ALA A 74 -9.13 1.58 5.80
CA ALA A 74 -10.38 0.84 5.67
C ALA A 74 -10.60 0.31 4.24
N HIS A 75 -10.20 1.06 3.21
CA HIS A 75 -10.34 0.63 1.83
C HIS A 75 -9.56 -0.65 1.49
N CYS A 76 -8.54 -0.99 2.28
CA CYS A 76 -7.78 -2.23 2.11
C CYS A 76 -8.64 -3.48 2.33
N ILE A 77 -9.64 -3.40 3.22
CA ILE A 77 -10.43 -4.56 3.67
C ILE A 77 -11.94 -4.41 3.48
N TYR A 78 -12.45 -3.19 3.31
CA TYR A 78 -13.87 -2.93 3.22
C TYR A 78 -14.50 -3.55 1.98
N GLY A 79 -15.66 -4.21 2.16
CA GLY A 79 -16.45 -4.77 1.07
C GLY A 79 -15.84 -5.99 0.36
N SER A 80 -14.69 -6.49 0.80
CA SER A 80 -14.01 -7.63 0.19
C SER A 80 -14.03 -8.87 1.09
N THR A 81 -15.01 -9.75 0.88
CA THR A 81 -15.10 -11.02 1.64
C THR A 81 -13.83 -11.86 1.54
N ASN A 82 -13.22 -11.93 0.35
CA ASN A 82 -11.97 -12.68 0.15
C ASN A 82 -10.83 -12.14 1.01
N LYS A 83 -10.61 -10.82 1.01
CA LYS A 83 -9.58 -10.20 1.84
C LYS A 83 -9.91 -10.39 3.33
N GLN A 84 -11.15 -10.16 3.75
CA GLN A 84 -11.54 -10.34 5.15
C GLN A 84 -11.34 -11.79 5.64
N LEU A 85 -11.65 -12.79 4.80
CA LEU A 85 -11.43 -14.19 5.17
C LEU A 85 -9.95 -14.59 5.20
N PHE A 86 -9.13 -14.06 4.28
CA PHE A 86 -7.81 -14.62 4.00
C PHE A 86 -6.68 -13.56 4.07
N THR A 87 -6.80 -12.58 4.94
CA THR A 87 -5.69 -11.67 5.25
C THR A 87 -4.81 -12.28 6.33
N SER A 88 -3.51 -12.36 6.05
CA SER A 88 -2.48 -12.49 7.06
C SER A 88 -1.63 -11.22 7.16
N VAL A 89 -1.11 -10.98 8.36
CA VAL A 89 -0.18 -9.92 8.70
C VAL A 89 1.22 -10.50 8.77
N VAL A 90 2.15 -9.91 8.02
CA VAL A 90 3.54 -10.36 7.91
C VAL A 90 4.45 -9.24 8.39
N PRO A 91 5.00 -9.33 9.63
CA PRO A 91 5.92 -8.33 10.14
C PRO A 91 7.29 -8.42 9.45
N GLN A 92 7.94 -7.27 9.29
CA GLN A 92 9.31 -7.17 8.78
C GLN A 92 9.55 -7.92 7.46
N LEU A 93 8.58 -7.90 6.55
CA LEU A 93 8.76 -8.42 5.20
C LEU A 93 9.79 -7.52 4.50
N GLN A 94 10.99 -8.06 4.25
CA GLN A 94 12.05 -7.35 3.56
C GLN A 94 11.88 -7.45 2.05
N ASN A 95 11.71 -8.65 1.55
CA ASN A 95 11.53 -8.95 0.14
C ASN A 95 10.22 -9.72 -0.04
N GLU A 96 9.39 -9.31 -0.99
CA GLU A 96 8.09 -9.94 -1.24
C GLU A 96 8.20 -11.44 -1.56
N SER A 97 9.28 -11.84 -2.23
CA SER A 97 9.55 -13.24 -2.57
C SER A 97 9.80 -14.14 -1.36
N ASP A 98 10.04 -13.57 -0.17
CA ASP A 98 10.17 -14.33 1.06
C ASP A 98 8.83 -14.92 1.52
N PHE A 99 7.71 -14.29 1.13
CA PHE A 99 6.39 -14.82 1.43
C PHE A 99 6.06 -15.98 0.47
N PRO A 100 5.53 -17.08 0.99
CA PRO A 100 5.10 -17.31 2.37
C PRO A 100 6.09 -18.13 3.21
N TYR A 101 7.18 -18.61 2.67
CA TYR A 101 7.97 -19.71 3.27
C TYR A 101 9.23 -19.24 4.00
N SER A 102 9.70 -18.02 3.73
CA SER A 102 10.94 -17.47 4.31
C SER A 102 10.67 -16.29 5.26
N VAL A 103 9.40 -15.96 5.52
CA VAL A 103 9.02 -14.89 6.46
C VAL A 103 9.22 -15.31 7.92
N THR A 104 9.53 -14.34 8.77
CA THR A 104 9.76 -14.57 10.19
C THR A 104 8.50 -15.07 10.90
N GLN A 105 7.35 -14.47 10.57
CA GLN A 105 6.03 -14.83 11.11
C GLN A 105 4.94 -14.38 10.14
N ARG A 106 3.82 -15.11 10.10
CA ARG A 106 2.57 -14.70 9.46
C ARG A 106 1.41 -15.03 10.37
N VAL A 107 0.49 -14.12 10.58
CA VAL A 107 -0.64 -14.30 11.50
C VAL A 107 -1.93 -13.87 10.83
N MET A 108 -2.93 -14.75 10.83
CA MET A 108 -4.25 -14.49 10.27
C MET A 108 -5.01 -13.44 11.09
N VAL A 109 -5.79 -12.61 10.40
CA VAL A 109 -6.71 -11.66 11.04
C VAL A 109 -7.99 -12.37 11.47
N SER A 110 -8.48 -12.04 12.68
CA SER A 110 -9.72 -12.57 13.25
C SER A 110 -10.85 -11.56 13.34
N GLU A 111 -10.55 -10.28 13.50
CA GLU A 111 -11.57 -9.23 13.64
C GLU A 111 -11.15 -7.96 12.90
N TYR A 112 -12.13 -7.24 12.34
CA TYR A 112 -11.93 -6.04 11.53
C TYR A 112 -12.78 -4.90 12.11
N TYR A 113 -12.12 -3.76 12.38
CA TYR A 113 -12.74 -2.56 12.91
C TYR A 113 -12.49 -1.40 11.93
N TYR A 114 -13.51 -0.63 11.63
CA TYR A 114 -13.44 0.65 10.94
C TYR A 114 -14.58 1.55 11.43
N PRO A 115 -14.43 2.89 11.38
CA PRO A 115 -15.46 3.80 11.88
C PRO A 115 -16.79 3.66 11.14
N ASP A 116 -17.92 3.89 11.84
CA ASP A 116 -19.26 3.85 11.25
C ASP A 116 -19.44 4.88 10.12
N ASN A 117 -18.72 5.98 10.20
CA ASN A 117 -18.73 7.07 9.23
C ASN A 117 -17.65 6.96 8.15
N TYR A 118 -17.00 5.81 8.01
CA TYR A 118 -16.15 5.54 6.85
C TYR A 118 -16.97 5.61 5.57
N ASN A 119 -16.47 6.32 4.56
CA ASN A 119 -17.15 6.47 3.28
C ASN A 119 -16.25 5.98 2.14
N SER A 120 -16.59 4.83 1.57
CA SER A 120 -15.81 4.20 0.49
C SER A 120 -15.80 4.98 -0.84
N SER A 121 -16.69 5.95 -1.03
CA SER A 121 -16.74 6.75 -2.26
C SER A 121 -15.87 8.00 -2.18
N THR A 122 -15.71 8.57 -0.99
CA THR A 122 -14.91 9.78 -0.75
C THR A 122 -13.62 9.51 0.01
N LEU A 123 -13.46 8.28 0.53
CA LEU A 123 -12.38 7.85 1.44
C LEU A 123 -12.29 8.71 2.73
N ALA A 124 -13.39 9.33 3.14
CA ALA A 124 -13.46 10.00 4.43
C ALA A 124 -13.39 8.97 5.56
N ASN A 125 -12.59 9.26 6.60
CA ASN A 125 -12.30 8.36 7.72
C ASN A 125 -11.73 6.99 7.29
N ASP A 126 -10.80 7.00 6.34
CA ASP A 126 -10.19 5.80 5.76
C ASP A 126 -9.13 5.21 6.69
N ILE A 127 -9.60 4.59 7.75
CA ILE A 127 -8.80 3.97 8.81
C ILE A 127 -9.44 2.65 9.23
N ALA A 128 -8.63 1.65 9.53
CA ALA A 128 -9.06 0.37 10.08
C ALA A 128 -8.06 -0.16 11.10
N ILE A 129 -8.56 -0.93 12.06
CA ILE A 129 -7.76 -1.75 12.96
C ILE A 129 -8.12 -3.20 12.74
N LEU A 130 -7.10 -4.04 12.61
CA LEU A 130 -7.22 -5.49 12.47
C LEU A 130 -6.74 -6.14 13.76
N LYS A 131 -7.53 -7.05 14.31
CA LYS A 131 -7.11 -7.88 15.44
C LYS A 131 -6.68 -9.23 14.92
N LEU A 132 -5.53 -9.67 15.36
CA LEU A 132 -4.90 -10.91 14.96
C LEU A 132 -5.50 -12.10 15.71
N ALA A 133 -5.49 -13.27 15.07
CA ALA A 133 -5.94 -14.52 15.68
C ALA A 133 -4.92 -15.04 16.71
N ASP A 134 -3.65 -14.69 16.57
CA ASP A 134 -2.57 -14.98 17.51
C ASP A 134 -1.63 -13.76 17.58
N ARG A 135 -0.72 -13.75 18.55
CA ARG A 135 0.20 -12.65 18.78
C ARG A 135 1.38 -12.65 17.79
N ILE A 136 1.83 -11.48 17.42
CA ILE A 136 3.13 -11.28 16.80
C ILE A 136 4.20 -11.30 17.89
N THR A 137 5.22 -12.12 17.72
CA THR A 137 6.36 -12.26 18.63
C THR A 137 7.69 -11.90 17.98
N ALA A 138 7.70 -11.77 16.65
CA ALA A 138 8.90 -11.42 15.87
C ALA A 138 9.33 -9.96 16.10
N VAL A 139 8.40 -9.11 16.57
CA VAL A 139 8.60 -7.68 16.79
C VAL A 139 8.04 -7.30 18.15
N THR A 140 8.75 -6.41 18.86
CA THR A 140 8.35 -5.86 20.16
C THR A 140 8.22 -4.34 20.15
N ASP A 141 8.64 -3.70 19.05
CA ASP A 141 8.59 -2.25 18.89
C ASP A 141 7.34 -1.88 18.07
N TYR A 142 6.40 -1.24 18.74
CA TYR A 142 5.11 -0.84 18.17
C TYR A 142 5.13 0.61 17.70
N ALA A 143 4.16 0.98 16.83
CA ALA A 143 4.06 2.33 16.31
C ALA A 143 3.82 3.36 17.41
N ILE A 144 4.63 4.41 17.44
CA ILE A 144 4.39 5.62 18.22
C ILE A 144 3.47 6.48 17.38
N LEU A 145 2.23 6.68 17.85
CA LEU A 145 1.24 7.49 17.14
C LEU A 145 1.35 8.95 17.58
N ALA A 146 1.34 9.87 16.63
CA ALA A 146 1.36 11.30 16.88
C ALA A 146 0.14 11.78 17.69
N ASP A 147 0.35 12.79 18.52
CA ASP A 147 -0.68 13.43 19.35
C ASP A 147 -1.17 14.74 18.73
N SER A 148 -2.48 14.99 18.76
CA SER A 148 -3.08 16.19 18.18
C SER A 148 -2.74 17.48 18.90
N MET A 149 -2.42 17.43 20.19
CA MET A 149 -2.14 18.63 20.98
C MET A 149 -0.65 19.03 20.96
N VAL A 150 0.23 18.06 20.82
CA VAL A 150 1.68 18.26 20.92
C VAL A 150 2.32 18.17 19.53
N ASP A 151 2.11 17.07 18.82
CA ASP A 151 2.85 16.79 17.58
C ASP A 151 2.21 17.48 16.36
N GLU A 152 0.87 17.56 16.27
CA GLU A 152 0.20 18.13 15.10
C GLU A 152 0.60 19.58 14.79
N PRO A 153 0.67 20.51 15.75
CA PRO A 153 1.14 21.86 15.47
C PRO A 153 2.57 21.91 14.93
N GLU A 154 3.41 20.96 15.35
CA GLU A 154 4.81 20.89 14.91
C GLU A 154 4.92 20.36 13.48
N TYR A 155 4.35 19.19 13.18
CA TYR A 155 4.48 18.62 11.84
C TYR A 155 3.67 19.35 10.76
N ARG A 156 2.54 20.00 11.11
CA ARG A 156 1.80 20.88 10.19
C ARG A 156 2.47 22.25 10.00
N GLY A 157 3.29 22.67 10.95
CA GLY A 157 4.12 23.88 10.86
C GLY A 157 5.46 23.63 10.18
N ALA A 158 5.78 22.39 9.89
CA ALA A 158 7.03 21.98 9.27
C ALA A 158 7.26 22.65 7.92
N SER A 159 8.47 23.12 7.66
CA SER A 159 8.86 23.69 6.39
C SER A 159 9.34 22.60 5.41
N SER A 160 9.44 22.96 4.12
CA SER A 160 9.98 22.05 3.10
C SER A 160 11.37 21.55 3.50
N GLY A 161 11.52 20.23 3.64
CA GLY A 161 12.75 19.59 4.12
C GLY A 161 12.60 18.88 5.46
N ASP A 162 11.45 19.01 6.14
CA ASP A 162 11.19 18.20 7.32
C ASP A 162 10.98 16.74 6.95
N PRO A 163 11.46 15.82 7.83
CA PRO A 163 11.63 14.42 7.47
C PRO A 163 10.34 13.61 7.66
N PHE A 164 9.47 13.64 6.64
CA PHE A 164 8.37 12.69 6.51
C PHE A 164 8.78 11.54 5.61
N TYR A 165 8.40 10.33 5.99
CA TYR A 165 8.73 9.12 5.25
C TYR A 165 7.49 8.25 5.09
N ALA A 166 7.09 7.99 3.85
CA ALA A 166 6.12 6.93 3.53
C ALA A 166 6.89 5.63 3.29
N VAL A 167 6.35 4.52 3.79
CA VAL A 167 7.01 3.20 3.77
C VAL A 167 6.05 2.16 3.20
N GLY A 168 6.52 1.34 2.26
CA GLY A 168 5.70 0.29 1.67
C GLY A 168 6.41 -0.55 0.62
N HIS A 169 5.63 -1.45 -0.01
CA HIS A 169 6.01 -2.28 -1.16
C HIS A 169 5.18 -1.89 -2.39
N GLY A 170 4.76 -0.63 -2.48
CA GLY A 170 3.95 -0.19 -3.60
C GLY A 170 4.71 -0.06 -4.91
N ASN A 171 3.96 0.07 -5.99
CA ASN A 171 4.50 0.24 -7.33
C ASN A 171 5.46 1.42 -7.41
N THR A 172 6.51 1.25 -8.20
CA THR A 172 7.53 2.28 -8.46
C THR A 172 7.04 3.40 -9.38
N GLN A 173 6.00 3.11 -10.15
CA GLN A 173 5.25 4.03 -11.02
C GLN A 173 3.83 3.49 -11.18
N SER A 174 2.92 4.31 -11.68
CA SER A 174 1.56 3.86 -11.99
C SER A 174 1.54 2.62 -12.89
N GLY A 175 1.07 1.50 -12.34
CA GLY A 175 0.95 0.23 -13.06
C GLY A 175 2.28 -0.48 -13.37
N ARG A 176 3.38 -0.08 -12.75
CA ARG A 176 4.70 -0.71 -12.87
C ARG A 176 5.33 -0.88 -11.49
N ASP A 177 5.78 -2.11 -11.25
CA ASP A 177 6.54 -2.49 -10.07
C ASP A 177 7.86 -3.12 -10.54
N ASP A 178 8.98 -2.53 -10.13
CA ASP A 178 10.31 -2.94 -10.56
C ASP A 178 11.15 -3.54 -9.41
N THR A 179 10.57 -3.65 -8.21
CA THR A 179 11.26 -4.21 -7.05
C THR A 179 10.35 -5.11 -6.22
N ASN A 180 10.97 -5.99 -5.45
CA ASN A 180 10.32 -6.76 -4.41
C ASN A 180 10.78 -6.31 -3.00
N GLU A 181 11.66 -5.30 -2.90
CA GLU A 181 12.23 -4.84 -1.64
C GLU A 181 11.31 -3.81 -0.94
N LEU A 182 11.40 -3.76 0.39
CA LEU A 182 10.74 -2.70 1.16
C LEU A 182 11.39 -1.35 0.87
N GLN A 183 10.56 -0.34 0.64
CA GLN A 183 10.96 0.99 0.21
C GLN A 183 10.52 2.07 1.18
N GLU A 184 11.23 3.21 1.16
CA GLU A 184 10.76 4.47 1.74
C GLU A 184 10.91 5.61 0.72
N THR A 185 10.06 6.61 0.82
CA THR A 185 10.21 7.89 0.11
C THR A 185 10.03 9.06 1.06
N GLN A 186 10.84 10.10 0.87
CA GLN A 186 10.73 11.32 1.65
C GLN A 186 9.70 12.26 1.03
N LEU A 187 8.80 12.77 1.87
CA LEU A 187 7.71 13.67 1.50
C LEU A 187 7.77 14.95 2.34
N SER A 188 7.08 15.97 1.86
CA SER A 188 6.90 17.27 2.51
C SER A 188 5.42 17.57 2.66
N TYR A 189 5.04 18.21 3.76
CA TYR A 189 3.66 18.60 4.02
C TYR A 189 3.19 19.70 3.06
N VAL A 190 2.00 19.49 2.49
CA VAL A 190 1.29 20.49 1.67
C VAL A 190 0.06 20.94 2.43
N ALA A 191 -0.06 22.23 2.68
CA ALA A 191 -1.23 22.78 3.37
C ALA A 191 -2.54 22.39 2.67
N ASN A 192 -3.55 21.94 3.44
CA ASN A 192 -4.83 21.46 2.90
C ASN A 192 -5.51 22.47 1.96
N ALA A 193 -5.34 23.78 2.21
CA ALA A 193 -5.85 24.83 1.33
C ALA A 193 -5.27 24.78 -0.11
N SER A 194 -4.03 24.26 -0.26
CA SER A 194 -3.36 24.08 -1.55
C SER A 194 -3.65 22.69 -2.16
N CYS A 195 -4.15 21.77 -1.36
CA CYS A 195 -4.37 20.36 -1.73
C CYS A 195 -5.81 20.07 -2.24
N ASN A 196 -6.69 21.05 -2.30
CA ASN A 196 -8.10 20.86 -2.71
C ASN A 196 -8.25 20.56 -4.22
N ILE A 197 -7.47 19.60 -4.71
CA ILE A 197 -7.42 19.17 -6.12
C ILE A 197 -8.25 17.90 -6.38
N PHE A 198 -8.68 17.21 -5.31
CA PHE A 198 -9.38 15.92 -5.41
C PHE A 198 -10.90 16.05 -5.38
N GLY A 199 -11.44 17.24 -5.09
CA GLY A 199 -12.89 17.48 -5.05
C GLY A 199 -13.63 16.80 -3.89
N VAL A 200 -12.90 16.35 -2.86
CA VAL A 200 -13.41 15.74 -1.63
C VAL A 200 -12.96 16.56 -0.43
N ASP A 201 -13.67 16.41 0.70
CA ASP A 201 -13.24 17.00 1.97
C ASP A 201 -11.99 16.28 2.48
N ILE A 202 -10.91 17.04 2.65
CA ILE A 202 -9.61 16.58 3.12
C ILE A 202 -9.22 17.18 4.47
N SER A 203 -10.18 17.69 5.23
CA SER A 203 -9.91 18.37 6.52
C SER A 203 -9.26 17.44 7.56
N ALA A 204 -9.61 16.14 7.52
CA ALA A 204 -9.04 15.08 8.36
C ALA A 204 -7.93 14.28 7.64
N ASN A 205 -7.23 14.91 6.69
CA ASN A 205 -6.17 14.30 5.91
C ASN A 205 -4.90 15.14 5.95
N LEU A 206 -3.78 14.48 5.71
CA LEU A 206 -2.49 15.10 5.40
C LEU A 206 -2.22 14.97 3.92
N CYS A 207 -2.00 16.11 3.27
CA CYS A 207 -1.54 16.16 1.90
C CYS A 207 -0.03 16.27 1.87
N MET A 208 0.58 15.42 1.07
CA MET A 208 2.02 15.34 0.95
C MET A 208 2.42 15.43 -0.51
N ASP A 209 3.59 16.02 -0.73
CA ASP A 209 4.27 16.04 -2.01
C ASP A 209 5.75 15.75 -1.81
N GLY A 210 6.44 15.38 -2.85
CA GLY A 210 7.84 15.06 -2.75
C GLY A 210 8.71 15.90 -3.68
N ALA A 211 10.02 15.67 -3.60
CA ALA A 211 10.96 16.33 -4.50
C ALA A 211 10.79 15.80 -5.93
N ALA A 212 10.85 16.70 -6.90
CA ALA A 212 10.96 16.34 -8.31
C ALA A 212 12.29 15.67 -8.60
N THR A 213 12.28 14.63 -9.41
CA THR A 213 13.47 13.87 -9.78
C THR A 213 13.86 14.07 -11.24
N VAL A 214 15.00 13.50 -11.61
CA VAL A 214 15.53 13.52 -13.00
C VAL A 214 14.61 12.81 -13.99
N ASP A 215 13.78 11.87 -13.54
CA ASP A 215 12.82 11.14 -14.38
C ASP A 215 11.51 11.90 -14.59
N GLY A 216 11.37 13.07 -13.98
CA GLY A 216 10.23 13.96 -14.16
C GLY A 216 8.98 13.55 -13.38
N LEU A 217 9.12 12.67 -12.39
CA LEU A 217 8.09 12.36 -11.39
C LEU A 217 8.50 12.93 -10.03
N ASP A 218 7.52 13.31 -9.23
CA ASP A 218 7.73 13.71 -7.84
C ASP A 218 7.69 12.46 -6.93
N ASN A 219 8.42 12.51 -5.81
CA ASN A 219 8.32 11.46 -4.79
C ASN A 219 6.87 11.32 -4.34
N ALA A 220 6.37 10.10 -4.28
CA ALA A 220 4.96 9.83 -3.92
C ALA A 220 4.75 8.38 -3.46
N THR A 221 3.62 8.14 -2.80
CA THR A 221 3.07 6.79 -2.65
C THR A 221 2.36 6.35 -3.93
N CYS A 222 2.28 5.04 -4.15
CA CYS A 222 1.64 4.46 -5.32
C CYS A 222 0.78 3.24 -4.93
N GLN A 223 0.23 2.51 -5.92
CA GLN A 223 -0.58 1.31 -5.69
C GLN A 223 0.27 0.26 -4.97
N GLY A 224 -0.22 -0.26 -3.84
CA GLY A 224 0.48 -1.19 -2.95
C GLY A 224 0.88 -0.56 -1.61
N ASP A 225 1.15 0.76 -1.57
CA ASP A 225 1.46 1.49 -0.33
C ASP A 225 0.24 1.78 0.53
N SER A 226 -0.96 1.61 0.00
CA SER A 226 -2.24 1.77 0.70
C SER A 226 -2.21 1.17 2.10
N GLY A 227 -2.70 1.90 3.11
CA GLY A 227 -2.72 1.45 4.50
C GLY A 227 -1.38 1.50 5.22
N GLY A 228 -0.28 1.68 4.50
CA GLY A 228 1.06 1.87 5.06
C GLY A 228 1.21 3.22 5.80
N PRO A 229 2.24 3.35 6.63
CA PRO A 229 2.44 4.54 7.46
C PRO A 229 3.04 5.71 6.70
N LEU A 230 2.68 6.91 7.15
CA LEU A 230 3.50 8.10 7.02
C LEU A 230 4.13 8.37 8.39
N PHE A 231 5.44 8.29 8.45
CA PHE A 231 6.21 8.63 9.64
C PHE A 231 6.74 10.07 9.56
N TRP A 232 6.68 10.78 10.67
CA TRP A 232 7.37 12.03 10.91
C TRP A 232 8.51 11.79 11.89
N ASN A 233 9.70 12.24 11.54
CA ASN A 233 10.86 12.17 12.44
C ASN A 233 10.96 13.49 13.21
N ASP A 234 10.63 13.49 14.49
CA ASP A 234 10.68 14.65 15.37
C ASP A 234 12.13 14.97 15.88
N GLY A 235 13.11 14.24 15.37
CA GLY A 235 14.51 14.34 15.76
C GLY A 235 14.91 13.35 16.87
N ALA A 236 13.94 12.70 17.52
CA ALA A 236 14.15 11.64 18.52
C ALA A 236 13.56 10.30 18.04
N ASP A 237 12.33 10.32 17.55
CA ASP A 237 11.57 9.12 17.19
C ASP A 237 10.87 9.29 15.83
N TYR A 238 10.52 8.16 15.22
CA TYR A 238 9.60 8.10 14.09
C TYR A 238 8.16 7.95 14.61
N LYS A 239 7.39 9.03 14.57
CA LYS A 239 5.98 9.02 14.95
C LYS A 239 5.10 8.84 13.73
N GLN A 240 4.15 7.92 13.78
CA GLN A 240 3.18 7.76 12.71
C GLN A 240 2.14 8.89 12.77
N VAL A 241 2.14 9.73 11.73
CA VAL A 241 1.21 10.87 11.58
C VAL A 241 0.08 10.57 10.61
N GLY A 242 0.28 9.62 9.68
CA GLY A 242 -0.68 9.32 8.62
C GLY A 242 -0.77 7.85 8.24
N ILE A 243 -1.83 7.53 7.50
CA ILE A 243 -2.10 6.23 6.87
C ILE A 243 -2.33 6.49 5.40
N THR A 244 -1.58 5.86 4.51
CA THR A 244 -1.71 6.02 3.05
C THR A 244 -3.12 5.69 2.59
N SER A 245 -3.81 6.66 1.97
CA SER A 245 -5.21 6.55 1.58
C SER A 245 -5.40 6.66 0.06
N PHE A 246 -5.06 7.79 -0.56
CA PHE A 246 -5.23 8.00 -1.99
C PHE A 246 -4.24 9.02 -2.56
N GLY A 247 -4.24 9.15 -3.88
CA GLY A 247 -3.45 10.12 -4.63
C GLY A 247 -3.99 10.29 -6.05
N PRO A 248 -3.30 11.04 -6.92
CA PRO A 248 -3.65 11.14 -8.34
C PRO A 248 -3.53 9.79 -9.05
N LEU A 249 -4.19 9.64 -10.20
CA LEU A 249 -4.14 8.42 -11.01
C LEU A 249 -2.70 8.10 -11.49
N THR A 250 -1.92 9.13 -11.76
CA THR A 250 -0.50 9.01 -12.05
C THR A 250 0.26 9.33 -10.77
N CYS A 251 0.93 8.33 -10.21
CA CYS A 251 1.75 8.51 -9.01
C CYS A 251 2.93 9.45 -9.34
N GLY A 252 3.17 10.44 -8.48
CA GLY A 252 4.25 11.40 -8.68
C GLY A 252 4.03 12.37 -9.85
N ASP A 253 2.78 12.71 -10.20
CA ASP A 253 2.45 13.65 -11.29
C ASP A 253 2.95 15.07 -10.93
N PRO A 254 4.01 15.59 -11.57
CA PRO A 254 4.60 16.89 -11.23
C PRO A 254 3.69 18.08 -11.56
N THR A 255 2.52 17.83 -12.17
CA THR A 255 1.50 18.86 -12.45
C THR A 255 0.53 19.04 -11.29
N LYS A 256 0.62 18.21 -10.26
CA LYS A 256 -0.25 18.26 -9.07
C LYS A 256 0.44 18.99 -7.93
N ALA A 257 -0.36 19.67 -7.11
CA ALA A 257 0.12 20.34 -5.92
C ALA A 257 0.36 19.39 -4.73
N ALA A 258 -0.15 18.16 -4.82
CA ALA A 258 0.08 17.10 -3.87
C ALA A 258 -0.06 15.74 -4.57
N ASN A 259 0.83 14.81 -4.26
CA ASN A 259 0.90 13.50 -4.90
C ASN A 259 0.48 12.35 -3.99
N SER A 260 0.32 12.58 -2.69
CA SER A 260 -0.10 11.57 -1.73
C SER A 260 -1.00 12.17 -0.66
N VAL A 261 -2.10 11.48 -0.33
CA VAL A 261 -3.04 11.88 0.72
C VAL A 261 -3.14 10.76 1.74
N PHE A 262 -2.98 11.13 2.99
CA PHE A 262 -3.00 10.22 4.13
C PHE A 262 -4.16 10.56 5.07
N THR A 263 -4.82 9.54 5.62
CA THR A 263 -5.71 9.76 6.77
C THR A 263 -4.88 10.17 7.97
N GLU A 264 -5.20 11.30 8.59
CA GLU A 264 -4.45 11.83 9.72
C GLU A 264 -4.72 11.03 11.00
N VAL A 265 -3.66 10.51 11.61
CA VAL A 265 -3.78 9.62 12.78
C VAL A 265 -4.24 10.38 14.02
N SER A 266 -3.81 11.63 14.20
CA SER A 266 -4.14 12.44 15.36
C SER A 266 -5.65 12.64 15.54
N ASP A 267 -6.39 12.80 14.44
CA ASP A 267 -7.86 12.95 14.42
C ASP A 267 -8.60 11.69 14.89
N HIS A 268 -7.96 10.53 14.79
CA HIS A 268 -8.56 9.24 15.10
C HIS A 268 -8.08 8.62 16.43
N ARG A 269 -7.26 9.32 17.22
CA ARG A 269 -6.66 8.80 18.46
C ARG A 269 -7.69 8.27 19.45
N ALA A 270 -8.81 8.96 19.62
CA ALA A 270 -9.86 8.54 20.53
C ALA A 270 -10.53 7.24 20.09
N TRP A 271 -10.79 7.09 18.78
CA TRP A 271 -11.35 5.87 18.23
C TRP A 271 -10.36 4.70 18.31
N ILE A 272 -9.08 4.92 17.98
CA ILE A 272 -8.01 3.92 18.12
C ILE A 272 -7.96 3.41 19.58
N ALA A 273 -7.96 4.34 20.56
CA ALA A 273 -7.94 3.99 21.97
C ALA A 273 -9.18 3.21 22.39
N SER A 274 -10.37 3.54 21.85
CA SER A 274 -11.62 2.81 22.08
C SER A 274 -11.54 1.37 21.60
N VAL A 275 -11.04 1.15 20.37
CA VAL A 275 -10.85 -0.21 19.81
C VAL A 275 -9.89 -1.03 20.69
N LEU A 276 -8.72 -0.47 21.04
CA LEU A 276 -7.72 -1.17 21.84
C LEU A 276 -8.21 -1.49 23.27
N ALA A 277 -9.10 -0.67 23.82
CA ALA A 277 -9.74 -0.90 25.10
C ALA A 277 -10.95 -1.86 25.05
N GLY A 278 -11.33 -2.34 23.85
CA GLY A 278 -12.51 -3.21 23.67
C GLY A 278 -13.84 -2.44 23.73
N GLY A 279 -13.83 -1.13 23.54
CA GLY A 279 -15.04 -0.28 23.52
C GLY A 279 -15.79 -0.32 22.20
N GLU A 280 -15.15 -0.82 21.12
CA GLU A 280 -15.76 -0.94 19.80
C GLU A 280 -16.15 -2.38 19.48
N THR A 281 -17.22 -2.55 18.70
CA THR A 281 -17.64 -3.85 18.20
C THR A 281 -17.01 -4.09 16.83
N PRO A 282 -16.40 -5.27 16.57
CA PRO A 282 -15.86 -5.57 15.26
C PRO A 282 -16.97 -5.56 14.18
N LYS A 283 -16.67 -4.97 13.02
CA LYS A 283 -17.56 -4.98 11.86
C LYS A 283 -17.61 -6.35 11.19
N VAL A 284 -16.52 -7.10 11.27
CA VAL A 284 -16.39 -8.45 10.74
C VAL A 284 -15.58 -9.28 11.72
N THR A 285 -16.07 -10.49 12.00
CA THR A 285 -15.36 -11.52 12.77
C THR A 285 -15.17 -12.74 11.87
N VAL A 286 -13.97 -13.31 11.87
CA VAL A 286 -13.60 -14.42 10.99
C VAL A 286 -13.04 -15.58 11.78
N THR A 287 -13.51 -16.78 11.45
CA THR A 287 -13.08 -18.06 12.03
C THR A 287 -12.62 -19.03 10.94
N ASP A 288 -11.84 -20.04 11.32
CA ASP A 288 -11.41 -21.10 10.38
C ASP A 288 -12.59 -21.88 9.80
N ALA A 289 -13.67 -22.04 10.57
CA ALA A 289 -14.90 -22.64 10.08
C ALA A 289 -15.53 -21.84 8.92
N GLN A 290 -15.53 -20.51 9.02
CA GLN A 290 -16.03 -19.63 7.94
C GLN A 290 -15.13 -19.69 6.71
N ARG A 291 -13.80 -19.71 6.88
CA ARG A 291 -12.83 -19.88 5.79
C ARG A 291 -13.07 -21.20 5.04
N THR A 292 -13.16 -22.30 5.77
CA THR A 292 -13.41 -23.63 5.21
C THR A 292 -14.77 -23.73 4.50
N ALA A 293 -15.83 -23.17 5.10
CA ALA A 293 -17.16 -23.15 4.50
C ALA A 293 -17.18 -22.35 3.18
N TYR A 294 -16.50 -21.20 3.16
CA TYR A 294 -16.36 -20.39 1.95
C TYR A 294 -15.68 -21.16 0.82
N LEU A 295 -14.55 -21.83 1.10
CA LEU A 295 -13.82 -22.62 0.10
C LEU A 295 -14.65 -23.80 -0.42
N SER A 296 -15.41 -24.46 0.45
CA SER A 296 -16.33 -25.54 0.05
C SER A 296 -17.42 -25.00 -0.90
N SER A 297 -17.93 -23.80 -0.66
CA SER A 297 -18.97 -23.18 -1.50
C SER A 297 -18.49 -22.85 -2.90
N ILE A 298 -17.26 -22.31 -3.04
CA ILE A 298 -16.70 -21.99 -4.36
C ILE A 298 -16.28 -23.25 -5.13
N SER A 299 -15.83 -24.30 -4.44
CA SER A 299 -15.49 -25.59 -5.07
C SER A 299 -16.73 -26.31 -5.63
N SER A 300 -17.87 -26.24 -4.93
CA SER A 300 -19.12 -26.85 -5.39
C SER A 300 -19.74 -26.11 -6.57
N SER A 301 -19.55 -24.80 -6.70
CA SER A 301 -20.02 -24.03 -7.85
C SER A 301 -19.24 -24.28 -9.14
N SER A 302 -17.98 -24.73 -9.03
CA SER A 302 -17.17 -25.11 -10.19
C SER A 302 -17.45 -26.52 -10.72
N THR A 303 -18.11 -27.37 -9.93
CA THR A 303 -18.42 -28.78 -10.31
C THR A 303 -19.80 -28.93 -10.98
N SER A 304 -20.65 -27.92 -10.93
CA SER A 304 -21.99 -27.98 -11.56
C SER A 304 -21.99 -27.65 -13.07
N GLY A 305 -20.81 -27.57 -13.71
CA GLY A 305 -20.64 -27.27 -15.13
C GLY A 305 -20.37 -28.49 -16.02
N ASP A 306 -20.20 -29.71 -15.47
CA ASP A 306 -19.91 -30.88 -16.30
C ASP A 306 -20.71 -32.10 -15.89
N SER A 307 -22.00 -32.08 -16.21
CA SER A 307 -22.79 -33.32 -16.38
C SER A 307 -23.46 -33.21 -17.75
N GLY A 308 -22.97 -34.06 -18.66
CA GLY A 308 -23.29 -34.16 -20.07
C GLY A 308 -24.77 -34.01 -20.40
N GLY A 309 -25.07 -32.97 -21.07
CA GLY A 309 -26.27 -32.76 -21.85
C GLY A 309 -25.91 -32.08 -23.13
N GLY A 310 -25.86 -32.83 -24.24
CA GLY A 310 -25.72 -32.26 -25.59
C GLY A 310 -26.80 -31.22 -25.84
N GLY A 311 -26.53 -29.97 -25.46
CA GLY A 311 -27.40 -28.83 -25.75
C GLY A 311 -27.28 -28.47 -27.21
N SER A 312 -28.26 -28.87 -28.02
CA SER A 312 -28.49 -28.34 -29.35
C SER A 312 -28.56 -26.82 -29.25
N ILE A 313 -27.59 -26.15 -29.91
CA ILE A 313 -27.65 -24.68 -30.08
C ILE A 313 -28.93 -24.39 -30.81
N HIS A 314 -29.92 -23.80 -30.12
CA HIS A 314 -31.16 -23.41 -30.71
C HIS A 314 -30.85 -22.42 -31.87
N TRP A 315 -31.28 -22.74 -33.08
CA TRP A 315 -31.05 -21.97 -34.31
C TRP A 315 -31.36 -20.47 -34.19
N LEU A 316 -32.15 -20.07 -33.20
CA LEU A 316 -32.39 -18.68 -32.83
C LEU A 316 -31.17 -17.93 -32.28
N GLY A 317 -30.17 -18.65 -31.68
CA GLY A 317 -28.93 -18.03 -31.20
C GLY A 317 -27.97 -17.61 -32.34
N LEU A 318 -28.03 -18.32 -33.47
CA LEU A 318 -27.25 -17.99 -34.66
C LEU A 318 -27.77 -16.74 -35.40
N LEU A 319 -29.06 -16.44 -35.30
CA LEU A 319 -29.65 -15.23 -35.88
C LEU A 319 -29.25 -13.96 -35.11
N PHE A 320 -29.01 -14.05 -33.79
CA PHE A 320 -28.56 -12.88 -33.02
C PHE A 320 -27.09 -12.53 -33.31
N LEU A 321 -26.21 -13.52 -33.53
CA LEU A 321 -24.83 -13.27 -33.89
C LEU A 321 -24.64 -12.74 -35.30
N SER A 322 -25.52 -13.17 -36.24
CA SER A 322 -25.50 -12.65 -37.61
C SER A 322 -26.11 -11.23 -37.73
N GLY A 323 -27.07 -10.89 -36.86
CA GLY A 323 -27.64 -9.54 -36.78
C GLY A 323 -26.67 -8.47 -36.30
N LEU A 324 -25.82 -8.82 -35.31
CA LEU A 324 -24.75 -7.94 -34.78
C LEU A 324 -23.63 -7.70 -35.81
N ALA A 325 -23.31 -8.68 -36.65
CA ALA A 325 -22.27 -8.54 -37.68
C ALA A 325 -22.74 -7.62 -38.84
N VAL A 326 -24.05 -7.62 -39.18
CA VAL A 326 -24.62 -6.74 -40.21
C VAL A 326 -24.82 -5.31 -39.69
N TRP A 327 -25.14 -5.15 -38.38
CA TRP A 327 -25.27 -3.82 -37.76
C TRP A 327 -23.92 -3.10 -37.65
N ARG A 328 -22.84 -3.81 -37.40
CA ARG A 328 -21.49 -3.24 -37.31
C ARG A 328 -20.89 -2.76 -38.64
N ARG A 329 -21.44 -3.21 -39.78
CA ARG A 329 -21.02 -2.76 -41.15
C ARG A 329 -21.71 -1.50 -41.64
N ARG A 330 -22.75 -0.98 -40.94
CA ARG A 330 -23.47 0.21 -41.34
C ARG A 330 -23.06 1.54 -40.69
N PHE A 331 -22.05 1.52 -39.84
CA PHE A 331 -21.54 2.71 -39.13
C PHE A 331 -20.03 2.89 -39.25
N THR A 332 -19.45 2.68 -40.43
CA THR A 332 -18.12 3.18 -40.77
C THR A 332 -18.29 4.13 -41.94
N PHE A 333 -18.40 5.40 -41.60
CA PHE A 333 -18.01 6.54 -42.42
C PHE A 333 -17.12 7.43 -41.58
#